data_7c4aa68b908b156081d106f1e63c0862
#
_entry.id   7c4aa68b908b156081d106f1e63c0862
#
_cell.length_a   1.000
_cell.length_b   1.000
_cell.length_c   1.000
_cell.angle_alpha   90.00
_cell.angle_beta   90.00
_cell.angle_gamma   90.00
#
_symmetry.space_group_name_H-M   'P 1'
#
loop_
_entity.id
_entity.type
_entity.pdbx_description
1 polymer ?
#
loop_
_entity_poly.entity_id
_entity_poly.type
_entity_poly.pdbx_seq_one_letter_code
_entity_poly.pdbx_strand_id
1 'polypeptide(L)'
;MKDPENKSSPFAGPAKASIKPPMMIPVTAEDVERERRSRQLKWLAVALVIILVGWIVYKRINDPRDAREAFDAGMRLVKATRYDQAILNFNRTVDLQPNFAEAYRMRGRAYVAESNPDQAIRDFTRLAELLPADTLALVERGFARLDKKDYAGAIADADRAIALDPKLARAYNLRGTARRAAGDSRKAIEDFSQAVELEPNLDNYFQRASTYQRIGDHARAIADFSKALEEDPQQPHIYYARAASRAAVGDAVGARADIAIGQKIDNF
;
A
#
# COMPACT_ATOMS: atom_id res chain seq x y z
N MET A 1 -67.86 -23.28 -97.53
CA MET A 1 -68.93 -22.36 -97.16
C MET A 1 -68.42 -21.29 -96.21
N LYS A 2 -68.39 -20.06 -96.74
CA LYS A 2 -68.44 -18.77 -96.01
C LYS A 2 -67.32 -18.41 -95.00
N ASP A 3 -66.39 -17.61 -95.45
CA ASP A 3 -65.94 -16.40 -94.76
C ASP A 3 -67.13 -15.59 -94.22
N PRO A 4 -67.00 -14.69 -93.24
CA PRO A 4 -66.16 -13.47 -93.25
C PRO A 4 -65.68 -13.01 -91.84
N GLU A 5 -64.88 -12.12 -91.77
CA GLU A 5 -64.72 -10.68 -91.64
C GLU A 5 -63.64 -10.27 -90.56
N ASN A 6 -62.64 -9.71 -91.08
CA ASN A 6 -62.05 -8.40 -90.83
C ASN A 6 -62.69 -7.50 -89.78
N LYS A 7 -62.00 -7.21 -88.70
CA LYS A 7 -62.09 -5.92 -88.00
C LYS A 7 -60.73 -5.43 -87.49
N SER A 8 -60.30 -4.38 -88.13
CA SER A 8 -59.21 -3.48 -87.79
C SER A 8 -59.34 -2.93 -86.37
N SER A 9 -58.28 -2.96 -85.64
CA SER A 9 -58.11 -2.16 -84.39
C SER A 9 -56.97 -1.13 -84.58
N PRO A 10 -57.27 0.17 -84.40
CA PRO A 10 -56.31 1.25 -84.50
C PRO A 10 -55.88 1.67 -83.12
N PHE A 11 -54.78 1.11 -82.62
CA PHE A 11 -54.06 1.71 -81.54
C PHE A 11 -52.52 1.48 -81.76
N ALA A 12 -51.96 2.39 -82.51
CA ALA A 12 -50.51 2.56 -82.51
C ALA A 12 -50.08 3.36 -81.25
N GLY A 13 -49.62 2.65 -80.26
CA GLY A 13 -49.00 3.31 -79.09
C GLY A 13 -47.66 3.99 -79.49
N PRO A 14 -47.27 5.06 -78.79
CA PRO A 14 -46.10 5.80 -79.13
C PRO A 14 -44.80 4.92 -79.01
N ALA A 15 -43.97 5.05 -80.01
CA ALA A 15 -42.65 4.36 -80.07
C ALA A 15 -41.88 4.54 -78.78
N LYS A 16 -41.50 3.45 -78.15
CA LYS A 16 -40.59 3.47 -76.99
C LYS A 16 -39.22 4.09 -77.46
N ALA A 17 -38.97 5.30 -76.97
CA ALA A 17 -37.67 5.92 -77.16
C ALA A 17 -36.60 4.96 -76.59
N SER A 18 -35.72 4.51 -77.43
CA SER A 18 -34.54 3.71 -77.06
C SER A 18 -33.59 4.59 -76.24
N ILE A 19 -33.66 4.45 -74.91
CA ILE A 19 -32.67 5.04 -74.00
C ILE A 19 -31.36 4.27 -74.25
N LYS A 20 -30.44 4.88 -74.94
CA LYS A 20 -29.09 4.33 -75.04
C LYS A 20 -28.52 4.16 -73.62
N PRO A 21 -28.01 2.97 -73.23
CA PRO A 21 -27.35 2.81 -71.96
C PRO A 21 -26.23 3.83 -71.82
N PRO A 22 -26.02 4.38 -70.61
CA PRO A 22 -24.92 5.36 -70.39
C PRO A 22 -23.63 4.69 -70.80
N MET A 23 -22.82 5.43 -71.61
CA MET A 23 -21.54 4.97 -72.07
C MET A 23 -20.65 4.71 -70.84
N MET A 24 -20.41 3.44 -70.49
CA MET A 24 -19.51 3.07 -69.45
C MET A 24 -18.09 3.48 -69.88
N ILE A 25 -17.53 4.49 -69.23
CA ILE A 25 -16.11 4.84 -69.37
C ILE A 25 -15.33 3.64 -68.86
N PRO A 26 -14.44 3.04 -69.66
CA PRO A 26 -13.69 1.87 -69.18
C PRO A 26 -12.76 2.32 -68.05
N VAL A 27 -12.97 1.71 -66.84
CA VAL A 27 -12.09 1.92 -65.68
C VAL A 27 -10.70 1.39 -66.02
N THR A 28 -9.74 2.24 -66.04
CA THR A 28 -8.36 1.83 -66.36
C THR A 28 -7.68 1.14 -65.16
N ALA A 29 -6.67 0.32 -65.40
CA ALA A 29 -5.89 -0.30 -64.34
C ALA A 29 -5.29 0.77 -63.39
N GLU A 30 -4.95 1.94 -63.91
CA GLU A 30 -4.45 3.08 -63.14
C GLU A 30 -5.51 3.67 -62.20
N ASP A 31 -6.77 3.71 -62.60
CA ASP A 31 -7.87 4.21 -61.76
C ASP A 31 -8.12 3.27 -60.59
N VAL A 32 -8.07 1.96 -60.82
CA VAL A 32 -8.21 0.92 -59.75
C VAL A 32 -7.03 1.04 -58.77
N GLU A 33 -5.83 1.23 -59.27
CA GLU A 33 -4.64 1.33 -58.42
C GLU A 33 -4.63 2.64 -57.63
N ARG A 34 -5.09 3.74 -58.19
CA ARG A 34 -5.27 5.04 -57.53
C ARG A 34 -6.32 4.95 -56.44
N GLU A 35 -7.42 4.26 -56.70
CA GLU A 35 -8.47 4.04 -55.68
C GLU A 35 -7.97 3.13 -54.53
N ARG A 36 -7.21 2.08 -54.86
CA ARG A 36 -6.60 1.19 -53.87
C ARG A 36 -5.60 1.95 -52.98
N ARG A 37 -4.73 2.78 -53.54
CA ARG A 37 -3.79 3.65 -52.79
C ARG A 37 -4.56 4.66 -51.93
N SER A 38 -5.61 5.27 -52.43
CA SER A 38 -6.48 6.19 -51.69
C SER A 38 -7.14 5.50 -50.48
N ARG A 39 -7.66 4.27 -50.66
CA ARG A 39 -8.23 3.47 -49.58
C ARG A 39 -7.16 3.11 -48.55
N GLN A 40 -5.96 2.69 -48.97
CA GLN A 40 -4.85 2.39 -48.07
C GLN A 40 -4.43 3.62 -47.25
N LEU A 41 -4.31 4.79 -47.86
CA LEU A 41 -3.97 6.05 -47.20
C LEU A 41 -5.07 6.46 -46.18
N LYS A 42 -6.34 6.26 -46.49
CA LYS A 42 -7.44 6.52 -45.57
C LYS A 42 -7.39 5.59 -44.34
N TRP A 43 -7.12 4.28 -44.56
CA TRP A 43 -6.96 3.34 -43.46
C TRP A 43 -5.73 3.63 -42.60
N LEU A 44 -4.60 4.05 -43.20
CA LEU A 44 -3.41 4.49 -42.45
C LEU A 44 -3.70 5.75 -41.64
N ALA A 45 -4.44 6.71 -42.16
CA ALA A 45 -4.85 7.91 -41.43
C ALA A 45 -5.75 7.56 -40.24
N VAL A 46 -6.74 6.66 -40.43
CA VAL A 46 -7.60 6.19 -39.35
C VAL A 46 -6.78 5.46 -38.27
N ALA A 47 -5.84 4.59 -38.68
CA ALA A 47 -4.98 3.89 -37.72
C ALA A 47 -4.10 4.87 -36.90
N LEU A 48 -3.54 5.90 -37.56
CA LEU A 48 -2.76 6.95 -36.89
C LEU A 48 -3.62 7.74 -35.87
N VAL A 49 -4.86 8.07 -36.23
CA VAL A 49 -5.79 8.75 -35.32
C VAL A 49 -6.10 7.88 -34.11
N ILE A 50 -6.36 6.58 -34.31
CA ILE A 50 -6.63 5.63 -33.20
C ILE A 50 -5.39 5.54 -32.29
N ILE A 51 -4.20 5.42 -32.85
CA ILE A 51 -2.94 5.38 -32.09
C ILE A 51 -2.75 6.68 -31.30
N LEU A 52 -2.96 7.83 -31.95
CA LEU A 52 -2.82 9.14 -31.31
C LEU A 52 -3.82 9.33 -30.16
N VAL A 53 -5.10 9.00 -30.41
CA VAL A 53 -6.13 9.05 -29.37
C VAL A 53 -5.80 8.09 -28.23
N GLY A 54 -5.39 6.86 -28.54
CA GLY A 54 -4.94 5.88 -27.57
C GLY A 54 -3.75 6.40 -26.74
N TRP A 55 -2.78 7.04 -27.38
CA TRP A 55 -1.62 7.65 -26.70
C TRP A 55 -2.02 8.85 -25.83
N ILE A 56 -2.92 9.72 -26.28
CA ILE A 56 -3.44 10.85 -25.49
C ILE A 56 -4.19 10.36 -24.26
N VAL A 57 -5.07 9.35 -24.44
CA VAL A 57 -5.83 8.73 -23.36
C VAL A 57 -4.87 8.06 -22.37
N TYR A 58 -3.90 7.28 -22.86
CA TYR A 58 -2.86 6.65 -22.06
C TYR A 58 -2.06 7.68 -21.25
N LYS A 59 -1.61 8.77 -21.90
CA LYS A 59 -0.87 9.84 -21.22
C LYS A 59 -1.71 10.55 -20.16
N ARG A 60 -3.02 10.76 -20.44
CA ARG A 60 -3.93 11.41 -19.50
C ARG A 60 -4.26 10.53 -18.28
N ILE A 61 -4.41 9.21 -18.49
CA ILE A 61 -4.67 8.25 -17.40
C ILE A 61 -3.42 8.04 -16.55
N ASN A 62 -2.21 8.12 -17.13
CA ASN A 62 -0.94 7.88 -16.46
C ASN A 62 -0.15 9.18 -16.21
N ASP A 63 -0.81 10.33 -16.03
CA ASP A 63 -0.11 11.57 -15.69
C ASP A 63 0.46 11.44 -14.26
N PRO A 64 1.78 11.54 -14.07
CA PRO A 64 2.37 11.47 -12.72
C PRO A 64 1.83 12.53 -11.75
N ARG A 65 1.29 13.64 -12.27
CA ARG A 65 0.67 14.69 -11.47
C ARG A 65 -0.60 14.20 -10.78
N ASP A 66 -1.43 13.40 -11.47
CA ASP A 66 -2.66 12.85 -10.90
C ASP A 66 -2.37 11.87 -9.75
N ALA A 67 -1.30 11.07 -9.87
CA ALA A 67 -0.82 10.19 -8.80
C ALA A 67 -0.34 11.00 -7.58
N ARG A 68 0.40 12.09 -7.82
CA ARG A 68 0.89 12.97 -6.75
C ARG A 68 -0.24 13.69 -6.04
N GLU A 69 -1.22 14.22 -6.77
CA GLU A 69 -2.41 14.86 -6.19
C GLU A 69 -3.21 13.90 -5.32
N ALA A 70 -3.42 12.66 -5.80
CA ALA A 70 -4.08 11.60 -5.02
C ALA A 70 -3.28 11.28 -3.75
N PHE A 71 -1.96 11.14 -3.86
CA PHE A 71 -1.09 10.89 -2.70
C PHE A 71 -1.21 12.02 -1.66
N ASP A 72 -1.09 13.27 -2.09
CA ASP A 72 -1.15 14.42 -1.20
C ASP A 72 -2.55 14.58 -0.56
N ALA A 73 -3.63 14.19 -1.26
CA ALA A 73 -4.97 14.09 -0.69
C ALA A 73 -5.04 13.02 0.40
N GLY A 74 -4.47 11.84 0.16
CA GLY A 74 -4.35 10.77 1.14
C GLY A 74 -3.57 11.22 2.39
N MET A 75 -2.45 11.93 2.21
CA MET A 75 -1.64 12.45 3.31
C MET A 75 -2.40 13.49 4.17
N ARG A 76 -3.24 14.33 3.56
CA ARG A 76 -4.12 15.23 4.32
C ARG A 76 -5.13 14.49 5.18
N LEU A 77 -5.67 13.39 4.66
CA LEU A 77 -6.63 12.54 5.39
C LEU A 77 -5.95 11.77 6.53
N VAL A 78 -4.72 11.30 6.34
CA VAL A 78 -3.92 10.71 7.44
C VAL A 78 -3.72 11.70 8.58
N LYS A 79 -3.38 12.97 8.28
CA LYS A 79 -3.26 14.02 9.31
C LYS A 79 -4.58 14.31 10.03
N ALA A 80 -5.72 14.06 9.37
CA ALA A 80 -7.06 14.17 9.94
C ALA A 80 -7.56 12.85 10.58
N THR A 81 -6.68 11.83 10.71
CA THR A 81 -6.99 10.49 11.24
C THR A 81 -8.11 9.74 10.52
N ARG A 82 -8.37 10.10 9.23
CA ARG A 82 -9.41 9.48 8.38
C ARG A 82 -8.77 8.41 7.50
N TYR A 83 -8.34 7.31 8.10
CA TYR A 83 -7.50 6.30 7.43
C TYR A 83 -8.24 5.55 6.33
N ASP A 84 -9.53 5.24 6.51
CA ASP A 84 -10.40 4.63 5.51
C ASP A 84 -10.39 5.40 4.18
N GLN A 85 -10.54 6.72 4.26
CA GLN A 85 -10.56 7.60 3.10
C GLN A 85 -9.16 7.85 2.53
N ALA A 86 -8.13 7.87 3.39
CA ALA A 86 -6.74 7.94 2.95
C ALA A 86 -6.37 6.72 2.10
N ILE A 87 -6.80 5.52 2.49
CA ILE A 87 -6.60 4.27 1.75
C ILE A 87 -7.18 4.37 0.33
N LEU A 88 -8.37 4.95 0.15
CA LEU A 88 -8.97 5.14 -1.19
C LEU A 88 -8.10 6.01 -2.10
N ASN A 89 -7.53 7.09 -1.55
CA ASN A 89 -6.63 7.96 -2.29
C ASN A 89 -5.29 7.29 -2.60
N PHE A 90 -4.73 6.52 -1.65
CA PHE A 90 -3.52 5.75 -1.91
C PHE A 90 -3.76 4.60 -2.90
N ASN A 91 -4.96 3.98 -2.92
CA ASN A 91 -5.34 3.03 -3.97
C ASN A 91 -5.23 3.69 -5.35
N ARG A 92 -5.86 4.87 -5.51
CA ARG A 92 -5.76 5.63 -6.75
C ARG A 92 -4.30 5.97 -7.10
N THR A 93 -3.49 6.31 -6.11
CA THR A 93 -2.07 6.61 -6.33
C THR A 93 -1.32 5.42 -6.90
N VAL A 94 -1.46 4.22 -6.30
CA VAL A 94 -0.74 3.02 -6.77
C VAL A 94 -1.32 2.45 -8.07
N ASP A 95 -2.59 2.70 -8.38
CA ASP A 95 -3.20 2.35 -9.67
C ASP A 95 -2.63 3.22 -10.79
N LEU A 96 -2.44 4.52 -10.53
CA LEU A 96 -1.84 5.46 -11.48
C LEU A 96 -0.33 5.29 -11.61
N GLN A 97 0.37 4.98 -10.52
CA GLN A 97 1.82 4.82 -10.47
C GLN A 97 2.22 3.60 -9.61
N PRO A 98 2.29 2.39 -10.21
CA PRO A 98 2.56 1.13 -9.49
C PRO A 98 3.93 1.00 -8.81
N ASN A 99 4.85 1.95 -9.05
CA ASN A 99 6.19 2.03 -8.40
C ASN A 99 6.32 3.20 -7.43
N PHE A 100 5.24 3.82 -7.05
CA PHE A 100 5.28 4.88 -6.04
C PHE A 100 5.45 4.27 -4.64
N ALA A 101 6.68 3.98 -4.26
CA ALA A 101 7.05 3.27 -3.03
C ALA A 101 6.44 3.91 -1.77
N GLU A 102 6.44 5.26 -1.69
CA GLU A 102 5.91 5.98 -0.53
C GLU A 102 4.39 5.79 -0.37
N ALA A 103 3.65 5.62 -1.47
CA ALA A 103 2.22 5.36 -1.41
C ALA A 103 1.92 4.00 -0.77
N TYR A 104 2.70 2.96 -1.08
CA TYR A 104 2.60 1.67 -0.40
C TYR A 104 2.93 1.79 1.09
N ARG A 105 3.97 2.55 1.46
CA ARG A 105 4.30 2.80 2.87
C ARG A 105 3.13 3.45 3.62
N MET A 106 2.59 4.54 3.07
CA MET A 106 1.52 5.28 3.74
C MET A 106 0.21 4.49 3.78
N ARG A 107 -0.11 3.73 2.73
CA ARG A 107 -1.27 2.85 2.71
C ARG A 107 -1.12 1.69 3.68
N GLY A 108 0.05 1.07 3.75
CA GLY A 108 0.37 0.04 4.74
C GLY A 108 0.21 0.52 6.17
N ARG A 109 0.71 1.72 6.49
CA ARG A 109 0.51 2.35 7.81
C ARG A 109 -0.97 2.65 8.09
N ALA A 110 -1.72 3.11 7.10
CA ALA A 110 -3.16 3.34 7.23
C ALA A 110 -3.91 2.01 7.49
N TYR A 111 -3.51 0.91 6.83
CA TYR A 111 -4.06 -0.41 7.11
C TYR A 111 -3.73 -0.91 8.52
N VAL A 112 -2.52 -0.62 9.05
CA VAL A 112 -2.19 -0.92 10.45
C VAL A 112 -3.11 -0.15 11.40
N ALA A 113 -3.33 1.14 11.15
CA ALA A 113 -4.24 1.97 11.94
C ALA A 113 -5.69 1.45 11.92
N GLU A 114 -6.13 0.89 10.79
CA GLU A 114 -7.44 0.23 10.63
C GLU A 114 -7.45 -1.24 11.10
N SER A 115 -6.40 -1.69 11.82
CA SER A 115 -6.27 -3.06 12.32
C SER A 115 -6.39 -4.13 11.21
N ASN A 116 -5.89 -3.83 10.03
CA ASN A 116 -5.87 -4.73 8.87
C ASN A 116 -4.44 -5.16 8.49
N PRO A 117 -3.80 -6.02 9.30
CA PRO A 117 -2.41 -6.40 9.12
C PRO A 117 -2.14 -7.17 7.82
N ASP A 118 -3.14 -7.88 7.27
CA ASP A 118 -2.98 -8.60 6.02
C ASP A 118 -2.70 -7.67 4.83
N GLN A 119 -3.43 -6.57 4.75
CA GLN A 119 -3.22 -5.57 3.70
C GLN A 119 -1.91 -4.82 3.94
N ALA A 120 -1.61 -4.48 5.19
CA ALA A 120 -0.35 -3.83 5.56
C ALA A 120 0.87 -4.67 5.15
N ILE A 121 0.86 -5.98 5.42
CA ILE A 121 1.93 -6.91 5.02
C ILE A 121 2.11 -6.95 3.51
N ARG A 122 1.01 -6.94 2.73
CA ARG A 122 1.09 -6.89 1.25
C ARG A 122 1.77 -5.61 0.78
N ASP A 123 1.38 -4.47 1.32
CA ASP A 123 1.93 -3.18 0.95
C ASP A 123 3.42 -3.05 1.34
N PHE A 124 3.77 -3.43 2.57
CA PHE A 124 5.17 -3.43 2.99
C PHE A 124 6.03 -4.47 2.25
N THR A 125 5.42 -5.56 1.77
CA THR A 125 6.12 -6.51 0.90
C THR A 125 6.42 -5.85 -0.44
N ARG A 126 5.42 -5.18 -1.04
CA ARG A 126 5.65 -4.45 -2.30
C ARG A 126 6.66 -3.33 -2.13
N LEU A 127 6.61 -2.62 -1.01
CA LEU A 127 7.61 -1.60 -0.66
C LEU A 127 9.03 -2.18 -0.58
N ALA A 128 9.22 -3.33 0.08
CA ALA A 128 10.51 -4.00 0.19
C ALA A 128 11.01 -4.58 -1.14
N GLU A 129 10.13 -4.88 -2.10
CA GLU A 129 10.50 -5.24 -3.47
C GLU A 129 10.99 -4.01 -4.26
N LEU A 130 10.31 -2.87 -4.10
CA LEU A 130 10.68 -1.61 -4.76
C LEU A 130 11.96 -1.00 -4.18
N LEU A 131 12.17 -1.14 -2.89
CA LEU A 131 13.30 -0.59 -2.14
C LEU A 131 13.97 -1.69 -1.28
N PRO A 132 14.77 -2.60 -1.86
CA PRO A 132 15.32 -3.77 -1.16
C PRO A 132 16.27 -3.45 0.00
N ALA A 133 16.87 -2.26 0.01
CA ALA A 133 17.76 -1.77 1.06
C ALA A 133 17.04 -0.94 2.15
N ASP A 134 15.73 -0.78 2.06
CA ASP A 134 14.95 -0.03 3.03
C ASP A 134 14.69 -0.88 4.29
N THR A 135 15.52 -0.67 5.29
CA THR A 135 15.44 -1.39 6.58
C THR A 135 14.15 -1.09 7.32
N LEU A 136 13.62 0.14 7.17
CA LEU A 136 12.35 0.51 7.82
C LEU A 136 11.15 -0.23 7.21
N ALA A 137 11.16 -0.50 5.90
CA ALA A 137 10.12 -1.29 5.26
C ALA A 137 10.05 -2.72 5.83
N LEU A 138 11.22 -3.33 6.11
CA LEU A 138 11.30 -4.64 6.75
C LEU A 138 10.78 -4.59 8.19
N VAL A 139 11.16 -3.57 8.95
CA VAL A 139 10.71 -3.38 10.34
C VAL A 139 9.19 -3.16 10.39
N GLU A 140 8.63 -2.32 9.52
CA GLU A 140 7.18 -2.06 9.44
C GLU A 140 6.40 -3.34 9.08
N ARG A 141 6.92 -4.14 8.12
CA ARG A 141 6.33 -5.44 7.79
C ARG A 141 6.40 -6.40 8.96
N GLY A 142 7.53 -6.44 9.66
CA GLY A 142 7.74 -7.27 10.85
C GLY A 142 6.75 -6.95 11.97
N PHE A 143 6.48 -5.69 12.25
CA PHE A 143 5.44 -5.30 13.22
C PHE A 143 4.04 -5.74 12.76
N ALA A 144 3.68 -5.55 11.49
CA ALA A 144 2.42 -6.04 10.97
C ALA A 144 2.30 -7.58 11.05
N ARG A 145 3.41 -8.32 10.90
CA ARG A 145 3.46 -9.77 11.15
C ARG A 145 3.27 -10.14 12.61
N LEU A 146 3.80 -9.32 13.54
CA LEU A 146 3.55 -9.51 14.97
C LEU A 146 2.06 -9.42 15.31
N ASP A 147 1.34 -8.46 14.74
CA ASP A 147 -0.10 -8.30 14.93
C ASP A 147 -0.86 -9.55 14.46
N LYS A 148 -0.35 -10.23 13.43
CA LYS A 148 -0.85 -11.54 12.98
C LYS A 148 -0.33 -12.73 13.78
N LYS A 149 0.53 -12.53 14.77
CA LYS A 149 1.23 -13.59 15.52
C LYS A 149 2.15 -14.45 14.63
N ASP A 150 2.57 -13.95 13.46
CA ASP A 150 3.61 -14.54 12.62
C ASP A 150 4.99 -14.16 13.19
N TYR A 151 5.34 -14.76 14.33
CA TYR A 151 6.58 -14.45 15.04
C TYR A 151 7.81 -14.84 14.23
N ALA A 152 7.74 -15.96 13.50
CA ALA A 152 8.84 -16.43 12.67
C ALA A 152 9.12 -15.44 11.52
N GLY A 153 8.08 -14.98 10.84
CA GLY A 153 8.21 -13.97 9.79
C GLY A 153 8.72 -12.62 10.31
N ALA A 154 8.28 -12.20 11.51
CA ALA A 154 8.75 -10.97 12.15
C ALA A 154 10.25 -11.07 12.52
N ILE A 155 10.71 -12.21 13.04
CA ILE A 155 12.14 -12.46 13.33
C ILE A 155 12.96 -12.41 12.04
N ALA A 156 12.51 -13.04 10.97
CA ALA A 156 13.21 -13.06 9.70
C ALA A 156 13.35 -11.64 9.09
N ASP A 157 12.30 -10.81 9.19
CA ASP A 157 12.36 -9.41 8.75
C ASP A 157 13.35 -8.60 9.59
N ALA A 158 13.34 -8.78 10.91
CA ALA A 158 14.26 -8.12 11.82
C ALA A 158 15.72 -8.55 11.56
N ASP A 159 15.97 -9.85 11.36
CA ASP A 159 17.30 -10.38 11.04
C ASP A 159 17.84 -9.75 9.74
N ARG A 160 16.99 -9.63 8.73
CA ARG A 160 17.36 -8.98 7.46
C ARG A 160 17.64 -7.48 7.67
N ALA A 161 16.82 -6.78 8.47
CA ALA A 161 17.02 -5.38 8.77
C ALA A 161 18.33 -5.14 9.52
N ILE A 162 18.65 -5.98 10.52
CA ILE A 162 19.92 -5.95 11.28
C ILE A 162 21.12 -6.25 10.38
N ALA A 163 20.99 -7.18 9.44
CA ALA A 163 22.06 -7.48 8.49
C ALA A 163 22.36 -6.29 7.56
N LEU A 164 21.35 -5.50 7.19
CA LEU A 164 21.51 -4.29 6.39
C LEU A 164 22.00 -3.09 7.21
N ASP A 165 21.49 -2.93 8.43
CA ASP A 165 21.89 -1.87 9.37
C ASP A 165 21.99 -2.42 10.80
N PRO A 166 23.20 -2.81 11.23
CA PRO A 166 23.45 -3.33 12.58
C PRO A 166 23.25 -2.29 13.70
N LYS A 167 23.05 -1.01 13.36
CA LYS A 167 22.83 0.06 14.34
C LYS A 167 21.36 0.46 14.46
N LEU A 168 20.46 -0.19 13.74
CA LEU A 168 19.05 0.10 13.81
C LEU A 168 18.42 -0.50 15.08
N ALA A 169 18.37 0.25 16.17
CA ALA A 169 17.78 -0.17 17.45
C ALA A 169 16.37 -0.76 17.31
N ARG A 170 15.56 -0.16 16.43
CA ARG A 170 14.19 -0.59 16.17
C ARG A 170 14.08 -2.02 15.61
N ALA A 171 15.10 -2.49 14.88
CA ALA A 171 15.10 -3.87 14.37
C ALA A 171 15.38 -4.88 15.50
N TYR A 172 16.26 -4.55 16.45
CA TYR A 172 16.45 -5.36 17.66
C TYR A 172 15.19 -5.36 18.54
N ASN A 173 14.53 -4.21 18.70
CA ASN A 173 13.26 -4.11 19.43
C ASN A 173 12.18 -5.02 18.79
N LEU A 174 12.02 -4.99 17.47
CA LEU A 174 11.14 -5.89 16.74
C LEU A 174 11.47 -7.36 17.02
N ARG A 175 12.76 -7.76 16.87
CA ARG A 175 13.18 -9.15 17.08
C ARG A 175 12.96 -9.60 18.53
N GLY A 176 13.30 -8.75 19.48
CA GLY A 176 13.06 -9.00 20.91
C GLY A 176 11.59 -9.17 21.23
N THR A 177 10.72 -8.33 20.67
CA THR A 177 9.26 -8.43 20.83
C THR A 177 8.73 -9.74 20.24
N ALA A 178 9.19 -10.12 19.04
CA ALA A 178 8.80 -11.38 18.40
C ALA A 178 9.27 -12.60 19.20
N ARG A 179 10.52 -12.60 19.69
CA ARG A 179 11.09 -13.67 20.51
C ARG A 179 10.35 -13.81 21.84
N ARG A 180 10.04 -12.68 22.51
CA ARG A 180 9.25 -12.68 23.74
C ARG A 180 7.85 -13.25 23.52
N ALA A 181 7.21 -12.87 22.43
CA ALA A 181 5.88 -13.38 22.08
C ALA A 181 5.91 -14.87 21.71
N ALA A 182 7.01 -15.34 21.12
CA ALA A 182 7.26 -16.77 20.84
C ALA A 182 7.67 -17.57 22.10
N GLY A 183 7.86 -16.92 23.26
CA GLY A 183 8.22 -17.56 24.52
C GLY A 183 9.71 -17.56 24.86
N ASP A 184 10.59 -17.08 23.99
CA ASP A 184 12.04 -17.01 24.22
C ASP A 184 12.42 -15.68 24.88
N SER A 185 12.07 -15.54 26.17
CA SER A 185 12.35 -14.32 26.94
C SER A 185 13.85 -14.05 27.11
N ARG A 186 14.71 -15.09 27.09
CA ARG A 186 16.17 -14.89 27.26
C ARG A 186 16.76 -14.18 26.06
N LYS A 187 16.51 -14.68 24.86
CA LYS A 187 16.96 -14.02 23.63
C LYS A 187 16.28 -12.67 23.41
N ALA A 188 15.05 -12.48 23.88
CA ALA A 188 14.41 -11.18 23.84
C ALA A 188 15.15 -10.14 24.68
N ILE A 189 15.65 -10.50 25.89
CA ILE A 189 16.46 -9.62 26.73
C ILE A 189 17.78 -9.24 26.06
N GLU A 190 18.41 -10.18 25.34
CA GLU A 190 19.62 -9.88 24.56
C GLU A 190 19.36 -8.81 23.50
N ASP A 191 18.27 -9.00 22.74
CA ASP A 191 17.86 -8.03 21.73
C ASP A 191 17.49 -6.66 22.32
N PHE A 192 16.69 -6.63 23.38
CA PHE A 192 16.35 -5.37 24.04
C PHE A 192 17.57 -4.70 24.69
N SER A 193 18.56 -5.48 25.14
CA SER A 193 19.81 -4.91 25.66
C SER A 193 20.58 -4.22 24.56
N GLN A 194 20.64 -4.83 23.37
CA GLN A 194 21.24 -4.21 22.20
C GLN A 194 20.47 -2.95 21.76
N ALA A 195 19.13 -2.99 21.79
CA ALA A 195 18.31 -1.82 21.49
C ALA A 195 18.55 -0.67 22.49
N VAL A 196 18.67 -0.96 23.79
CA VAL A 196 19.00 0.04 24.84
C VAL A 196 20.42 0.60 24.67
N GLU A 197 21.38 -0.22 24.27
CA GLU A 197 22.76 0.23 24.02
C GLU A 197 22.84 1.20 22.85
N LEU A 198 22.10 0.91 21.77
CA LEU A 198 22.06 1.74 20.56
C LEU A 198 21.23 3.01 20.76
N GLU A 199 20.11 2.90 21.44
CA GLU A 199 19.15 3.98 21.63
C GLU A 199 18.51 3.86 23.02
N PRO A 200 19.11 4.47 24.07
CA PRO A 200 18.56 4.47 25.42
C PRO A 200 17.34 5.41 25.50
N ASN A 201 16.15 4.85 25.33
CA ASN A 201 14.89 5.58 25.39
C ASN A 201 13.84 4.81 26.23
N LEU A 202 12.73 5.49 26.52
CA LEU A 202 11.63 4.96 27.30
C LEU A 202 11.16 3.59 26.80
N ASP A 203 10.90 3.46 25.48
CA ASP A 203 10.33 2.23 24.92
C ASP A 203 11.31 1.05 25.09
N ASN A 204 12.59 1.23 24.80
CA ASN A 204 13.58 0.17 24.89
C ASN A 204 13.81 -0.27 26.34
N TYR A 205 13.87 0.67 27.29
CA TYR A 205 13.93 0.34 28.73
C TYR A 205 12.66 -0.39 29.18
N PHE A 206 11.48 0.10 28.79
CA PHE A 206 10.20 -0.54 29.15
C PHE A 206 10.07 -1.97 28.63
N GLN A 207 10.46 -2.22 27.37
CA GLN A 207 10.41 -3.55 26.78
C GLN A 207 11.34 -4.52 27.52
N ARG A 208 12.55 -4.10 27.86
CA ARG A 208 13.50 -4.92 28.60
C ARG A 208 13.02 -5.16 30.04
N ALA A 209 12.56 -4.13 30.73
CA ALA A 209 12.02 -4.20 32.08
C ALA A 209 10.84 -5.18 32.17
N SER A 210 9.87 -5.06 31.25
CA SER A 210 8.71 -5.94 31.17
C SER A 210 9.12 -7.41 30.93
N THR A 211 10.22 -7.61 30.19
CA THR A 211 10.74 -8.96 29.92
C THR A 211 11.46 -9.52 31.15
N TYR A 212 12.23 -8.69 31.89
CA TYR A 212 12.82 -9.07 33.18
C TYR A 212 11.73 -9.41 34.20
N GLN A 213 10.68 -8.59 34.31
CA GLN A 213 9.53 -8.87 35.18
C GLN A 213 8.90 -10.22 34.87
N ARG A 214 8.70 -10.53 33.59
CA ARG A 214 8.10 -11.79 33.11
C ARG A 214 8.91 -13.03 33.54
N ILE A 215 10.24 -12.92 33.61
CA ILE A 215 11.10 -14.04 34.06
C ILE A 215 11.39 -14.02 35.57
N GLY A 216 10.75 -13.10 36.32
CA GLY A 216 10.90 -12.96 37.77
C GLY A 216 12.13 -12.19 38.23
N ASP A 217 12.89 -11.57 37.31
CA ASP A 217 14.02 -10.73 37.67
C ASP A 217 13.56 -9.30 38.00
N HIS A 218 12.88 -9.21 39.11
CA HIS A 218 12.26 -7.95 39.53
C HIS A 218 13.27 -6.86 39.85
N ALA A 219 14.49 -7.21 40.29
CA ALA A 219 15.51 -6.23 40.60
C ALA A 219 15.96 -5.46 39.34
N ARG A 220 16.25 -6.18 38.23
CA ARG A 220 16.58 -5.55 36.95
C ARG A 220 15.40 -4.85 36.31
N ALA A 221 14.16 -5.40 36.48
CA ALA A 221 12.93 -4.75 36.01
C ALA A 221 12.73 -3.37 36.67
N ILE A 222 12.91 -3.26 38.01
CA ILE A 222 12.79 -1.98 38.74
C ILE A 222 13.82 -0.96 38.23
N ALA A 223 15.05 -1.37 38.00
CA ALA A 223 16.09 -0.49 37.49
C ALA A 223 15.73 0.08 36.12
N ASP A 224 15.30 -0.77 35.18
CA ASP A 224 14.95 -0.34 33.81
C ASP A 224 13.63 0.47 33.79
N PHE A 225 12.60 0.11 34.56
CA PHE A 225 11.41 0.96 34.71
C PHE A 225 11.76 2.33 35.28
N SER A 226 12.73 2.40 36.19
CA SER A 226 13.18 3.69 36.73
C SER A 226 13.86 4.53 35.66
N LYS A 227 14.66 3.93 34.78
CA LYS A 227 15.27 4.61 33.64
C LYS A 227 14.21 5.09 32.63
N ALA A 228 13.19 4.28 32.33
CA ALA A 228 12.08 4.69 31.48
C ALA A 228 11.32 5.90 32.06
N LEU A 229 11.12 5.95 33.39
CA LEU A 229 10.46 7.07 34.06
C LEU A 229 11.35 8.32 34.22
N GLU A 230 12.69 8.19 34.13
CA GLU A 230 13.59 9.34 34.00
C GLU A 230 13.40 10.04 32.65
N GLU A 231 13.12 9.27 31.56
CA GLU A 231 12.88 9.83 30.22
C GLU A 231 11.49 10.51 30.11
N ASP A 232 10.45 9.88 30.65
CA ASP A 232 9.11 10.48 30.71
C ASP A 232 8.38 10.06 32.01
N PRO A 233 8.26 10.97 32.98
CA PRO A 233 7.60 10.71 34.24
C PRO A 233 6.05 10.75 34.15
N GLN A 234 5.46 11.04 32.99
CA GLN A 234 3.99 11.11 32.82
C GLN A 234 3.37 9.80 32.31
N GLN A 235 3.99 8.65 32.61
CA GLN A 235 3.58 7.32 32.15
C GLN A 235 3.02 6.47 33.28
N PRO A 236 1.71 6.53 33.61
CA PRO A 236 1.13 5.85 34.77
C PRO A 236 1.32 4.34 34.71
N HIS A 237 1.20 3.73 33.52
CA HIS A 237 1.37 2.29 33.33
C HIS A 237 2.77 1.78 33.73
N ILE A 238 3.82 2.60 33.60
CA ILE A 238 5.20 2.23 34.01
C ILE A 238 5.32 2.25 35.55
N TYR A 239 4.68 3.22 36.23
CA TYR A 239 4.61 3.22 37.68
C TYR A 239 3.91 1.96 38.22
N TYR A 240 2.79 1.55 37.60
CA TYR A 240 2.09 0.32 38.01
C TYR A 240 2.94 -0.93 37.76
N ALA A 241 3.65 -1.00 36.64
CA ALA A 241 4.55 -2.11 36.33
C ALA A 241 5.72 -2.18 37.34
N ARG A 242 6.32 -1.02 37.69
CA ARG A 242 7.40 -0.94 38.70
C ARG A 242 6.88 -1.29 40.10
N ALA A 243 5.69 -0.81 40.46
CA ALA A 243 5.03 -1.16 41.71
C ALA A 243 4.85 -2.67 41.89
N ALA A 244 4.40 -3.35 40.84
CA ALA A 244 4.26 -4.81 40.85
C ALA A 244 5.61 -5.52 41.10
N SER A 245 6.69 -5.05 40.46
CA SER A 245 8.03 -5.58 40.68
C SER A 245 8.57 -5.28 42.08
N ARG A 246 8.32 -4.06 42.62
CA ARG A 246 8.67 -3.69 44.01
C ARG A 246 7.95 -4.55 45.02
N ALA A 247 6.65 -4.77 44.82
CA ALA A 247 5.85 -5.66 45.71
C ALA A 247 6.43 -7.09 45.70
N ALA A 248 6.82 -7.60 44.54
CA ALA A 248 7.40 -8.94 44.42
C ALA A 248 8.74 -9.11 45.15
N VAL A 249 9.52 -8.04 45.32
CA VAL A 249 10.76 -8.07 46.15
C VAL A 249 10.57 -7.63 47.60
N GLY A 250 9.31 -7.41 48.02
CA GLY A 250 8.98 -7.02 49.40
C GLY A 250 9.06 -5.52 49.69
N ASP A 251 9.31 -4.67 48.71
CA ASP A 251 9.29 -3.19 48.86
C ASP A 251 7.85 -2.67 48.81
N ALA A 252 7.09 -2.95 49.84
CA ALA A 252 5.70 -2.53 49.96
C ALA A 252 5.54 -1.00 50.06
N VAL A 253 6.54 -0.28 50.53
CA VAL A 253 6.51 1.19 50.67
C VAL A 253 6.68 1.82 49.27
N GLY A 254 7.70 1.41 48.57
CA GLY A 254 7.94 1.89 47.20
C GLY A 254 6.80 1.51 46.24
N ALA A 255 6.21 0.31 46.40
CA ALA A 255 5.08 -0.09 45.57
C ALA A 255 3.85 0.82 45.78
N ARG A 256 3.50 1.15 47.05
CA ARG A 256 2.40 2.09 47.35
C ARG A 256 2.68 3.48 46.83
N ALA A 257 3.92 3.97 46.93
CA ALA A 257 4.30 5.26 46.40
C ALA A 257 4.12 5.33 44.87
N ASP A 258 4.57 4.31 44.12
CA ASP A 258 4.38 4.23 42.69
C ASP A 258 2.91 4.20 42.28
N ILE A 259 2.07 3.39 42.99
CA ILE A 259 0.62 3.36 42.72
C ILE A 259 0.00 4.74 42.93
N ALA A 260 0.34 5.45 44.02
CA ALA A 260 -0.19 6.77 44.29
C ALA A 260 0.20 7.80 43.20
N ILE A 261 1.43 7.72 42.66
CA ILE A 261 1.87 8.57 41.55
C ILE A 261 1.08 8.25 40.29
N GLY A 262 0.97 6.96 39.91
CA GLY A 262 0.20 6.52 38.74
C GLY A 262 -1.26 6.98 38.80
N GLN A 263 -1.94 6.77 39.94
CA GLN A 263 -3.31 7.25 40.14
C GLN A 263 -3.45 8.77 40.05
N LYS A 264 -2.46 9.52 40.53
CA LYS A 264 -2.47 10.97 40.39
C LYS A 264 -2.39 11.41 38.93
N ILE A 265 -1.56 10.74 38.13
CA ILE A 265 -1.41 11.06 36.70
C ILE A 265 -2.70 10.71 35.93
N ASP A 266 -3.32 9.55 36.22
CA ASP A 266 -4.56 9.10 35.57
C ASP A 266 -5.77 10.01 35.83
N ASN A 267 -5.77 10.78 36.95
CA ASN A 267 -6.86 11.68 37.34
C ASN A 267 -6.71 13.12 36.82
N PHE A 268 -5.68 13.40 36.00
CA PHE A 268 -5.48 14.66 35.31
C PHE A 268 -5.71 14.53 33.81
#